data_19791d75c4bf39414f10dd96145b990c
#
_entry.id   19791d75c4bf39414f10dd96145b990c
#
_cell.length_a   1.000
_cell.length_b   1.000
_cell.length_c   1.000
_cell.angle_alpha   90.00
_cell.angle_beta   90.00
_cell.angle_gamma   90.00
#
_symmetry.space_group_name_H-M   'P 1'
#
loop_
_entity.id
_entity.type
_entity.pdbx_description
1 polymer ?
#
loop_
_entity_poly.entity_id
_entity_poly.type
_entity_poly.pdbx_seq_one_letter_code
_entity_poly.pdbx_strand_id
1 'polypeptide(L)'
;TKDDWLVTEVSSFQLETTKEFRPLVSAILNLTPDHLNRHHTMEAYGAAKAKIFANQDESQYLIINYDDKVCFDLAKSAKCTVVPFSRKEKLKYGVILDDEKIYVNDKNSKVYICDKSDIRIIGDHNVENILAAVGICYFAGIDKEVIAEAIRNFGGVEHRIEFCAEIDGVKYYNDSKGTNVDASLTALRAIKKNVLLIAGGDGKQQDFDEFTSNFDGAVKKLLLFGRD
;
A
#
# COMPACT_ATOMS: atom_id res chain seq x y z
N THR A 1 28.01 4.45 2.45
CA THR A 1 28.91 3.52 3.16
C THR A 1 28.34 2.11 3.13
N LYS A 2 29.09 1.10 3.57
CA LYS A 2 28.57 -0.30 3.63
C LYS A 2 27.42 -0.50 4.61
N ASP A 3 27.19 0.46 5.48
CA ASP A 3 26.18 0.42 6.56
C ASP A 3 24.94 1.27 6.24
N ASP A 4 24.86 1.86 5.04
CA ASP A 4 23.72 2.69 4.65
C ASP A 4 22.62 1.84 4.02
N TRP A 5 21.36 2.14 4.38
CA TRP A 5 20.19 1.56 3.76
C TRP A 5 19.70 2.43 2.61
N LEU A 6 19.42 1.82 1.46
CA LEU A 6 18.74 2.46 0.35
C LEU A 6 17.31 1.92 0.26
N VAL A 7 16.33 2.76 0.57
CA VAL A 7 14.91 2.46 0.38
C VAL A 7 14.47 3.12 -0.92
N THR A 8 13.97 2.32 -1.86
CA THR A 8 13.66 2.77 -3.21
C THR A 8 12.27 2.33 -3.64
N GLU A 9 11.45 3.27 -4.09
CA GLU A 9 10.26 2.96 -4.87
C GLU A 9 10.65 2.81 -6.34
N VAL A 10 10.26 1.70 -6.97
CA VAL A 10 10.65 1.37 -8.35
C VAL A 10 9.40 1.09 -9.18
N SER A 11 9.24 1.84 -10.26
CA SER A 11 8.15 1.63 -11.22
C SER A 11 8.38 0.40 -12.10
N SER A 12 7.30 -0.14 -12.70
CA SER A 12 7.41 -1.20 -13.71
C SER A 12 8.31 -0.81 -14.89
N PHE A 13 8.30 0.48 -15.28
CA PHE A 13 9.12 1.00 -16.37
C PHE A 13 10.62 0.97 -16.05
N GLN A 14 10.99 1.32 -14.82
CA GLN A 14 12.38 1.21 -14.38
C GLN A 14 12.83 -0.25 -14.31
N LEU A 15 11.95 -1.14 -13.83
CA LEU A 15 12.25 -2.58 -13.76
C LEU A 15 12.43 -3.23 -15.13
N GLU A 16 11.77 -2.74 -16.19
CA GLU A 16 11.94 -3.28 -17.55
C GLU A 16 13.40 -3.36 -17.98
N THR A 17 14.21 -2.39 -17.59
CA THR A 17 15.61 -2.26 -18.03
C THR A 17 16.62 -2.83 -17.03
N THR A 18 16.18 -3.28 -15.86
CA THR A 18 17.07 -3.87 -14.85
C THR A 18 17.60 -5.23 -15.30
N LYS A 19 18.89 -5.49 -15.02
CA LYS A 19 19.57 -6.76 -15.33
C LYS A 19 20.09 -7.44 -14.07
N GLU A 20 20.69 -6.68 -13.16
CA GLU A 20 21.40 -7.18 -11.97
C GLU A 20 20.79 -6.69 -10.66
N PHE A 21 19.64 -5.99 -10.75
CA PHE A 21 18.95 -5.45 -9.56
C PHE A 21 18.59 -6.60 -8.61
N ARG A 22 19.10 -6.53 -7.39
CA ARG A 22 18.96 -7.59 -6.39
C ARG A 22 18.86 -6.97 -4.98
N PRO A 23 17.68 -6.54 -4.56
CA PRO A 23 17.47 -5.98 -3.23
C PRO A 23 17.54 -7.06 -2.15
N LEU A 24 17.92 -6.70 -0.92
CA LEU A 24 17.84 -7.60 0.23
C LEU A 24 16.38 -7.96 0.55
N VAL A 25 15.51 -6.97 0.53
CA VAL A 25 14.07 -7.15 0.69
C VAL A 25 13.38 -6.42 -0.44
N SER A 26 12.51 -7.12 -1.16
CA SER A 26 11.59 -6.55 -2.14
C SER A 26 10.15 -6.62 -1.66
N ALA A 27 9.27 -5.77 -2.20
CA ALA A 27 7.85 -5.82 -1.88
C ALA A 27 6.98 -5.54 -3.10
N ILE A 28 5.83 -6.24 -3.20
CA ILE A 28 4.75 -5.91 -4.12
C ILE A 28 3.45 -5.88 -3.31
N LEU A 29 2.78 -4.71 -3.29
CA LEU A 29 1.66 -4.45 -2.37
C LEU A 29 0.32 -4.81 -2.98
N ASN A 30 0.14 -4.51 -4.26
CA ASN A 30 -1.07 -4.78 -5.03
C ASN A 30 -0.76 -4.73 -6.54
N LEU A 31 -1.67 -5.31 -7.31
CA LEU A 31 -1.58 -5.27 -8.77
C LEU A 31 -2.97 -5.07 -9.37
N THR A 32 -3.32 -3.82 -9.62
CA THR A 32 -4.56 -3.42 -10.30
C THR A 32 -4.27 -2.94 -11.72
N PRO A 33 -5.24 -2.95 -12.64
CA PRO A 33 -5.05 -2.47 -14.01
C PRO A 33 -4.52 -1.04 -14.04
N ASP A 34 -3.31 -0.87 -14.56
CA ASP A 34 -2.67 0.42 -14.77
C ASP A 34 -1.62 0.28 -15.89
N HIS A 35 -1.29 1.38 -16.53
CA HIS A 35 -0.25 1.41 -17.57
C HIS A 35 -0.42 0.39 -18.73
N LEU A 36 -1.65 -0.06 -19.00
CA LEU A 36 -1.94 -1.05 -20.06
C LEU A 36 -1.72 -0.48 -21.45
N ASN A 37 -1.69 0.83 -21.61
CA ASN A 37 -1.24 1.48 -22.85
C ASN A 37 0.21 1.15 -23.21
N ARG A 38 1.05 0.78 -22.21
CA ARG A 38 2.45 0.37 -22.42
C ARG A 38 2.63 -1.14 -22.31
N HIS A 39 2.09 -1.76 -21.28
CA HIS A 39 2.28 -3.20 -21.02
C HIS A 39 1.33 -4.09 -21.80
N HIS A 40 0.25 -3.52 -22.35
CA HIS A 40 -0.80 -4.16 -23.16
C HIS A 40 -1.66 -5.17 -22.40
N THR A 41 -1.11 -5.99 -21.49
CA THR A 41 -1.84 -6.98 -20.70
C THR A 41 -1.44 -6.95 -19.23
N MET A 42 -2.31 -7.44 -18.34
CA MET A 42 -2.02 -7.58 -16.91
C MET A 42 -0.88 -8.56 -16.67
N GLU A 43 -0.75 -9.60 -17.48
CA GLU A 43 0.33 -10.58 -17.41
C GLU A 43 1.69 -9.93 -17.70
N ALA A 44 1.78 -9.12 -18.75
CA ALA A 44 2.99 -8.39 -19.09
C ALA A 44 3.34 -7.34 -18.01
N TYR A 45 2.33 -6.66 -17.47
CA TYR A 45 2.50 -5.71 -16.37
C TYR A 45 3.02 -6.40 -15.10
N GLY A 46 2.39 -7.52 -14.71
CA GLY A 46 2.84 -8.35 -13.60
C GLY A 46 4.27 -8.88 -13.79
N ALA A 47 4.59 -9.37 -14.99
CA ALA A 47 5.93 -9.84 -15.33
C ALA A 47 6.99 -8.74 -15.22
N ALA A 48 6.66 -7.50 -15.63
CA ALA A 48 7.56 -6.36 -15.46
C ALA A 48 7.80 -6.05 -13.98
N LYS A 49 6.75 -6.05 -13.14
CA LYS A 49 6.89 -5.86 -11.68
C LYS A 49 7.65 -7.01 -11.02
N ALA A 50 7.46 -8.26 -11.44
CA ALA A 50 8.16 -9.42 -10.91
C ALA A 50 9.68 -9.38 -11.09
N LYS A 51 10.19 -8.54 -12.01
CA LYS A 51 11.64 -8.30 -12.12
C LYS A 51 12.28 -7.76 -10.84
N ILE A 52 11.49 -7.20 -9.92
CA ILE A 52 12.00 -6.69 -8.64
C ILE A 52 12.68 -7.79 -7.81
N PHE A 53 12.22 -9.03 -7.95
CA PHE A 53 12.78 -10.19 -7.23
C PHE A 53 13.47 -11.22 -8.16
N ALA A 54 13.60 -10.94 -9.46
CA ALA A 54 14.09 -11.91 -10.46
C ALA A 54 15.51 -12.43 -10.16
N ASN A 55 16.37 -11.61 -9.56
CA ASN A 55 17.74 -11.96 -9.21
C ASN A 55 17.91 -12.33 -7.72
N GLN A 56 16.85 -12.33 -6.94
CA GLN A 56 16.91 -12.75 -5.54
C GLN A 56 17.05 -14.27 -5.44
N ASP A 57 17.74 -14.71 -4.39
CA ASP A 57 17.85 -16.14 -4.00
C ASP A 57 17.33 -16.34 -2.56
N GLU A 58 17.50 -17.54 -2.02
CA GLU A 58 16.99 -17.95 -0.70
C GLU A 58 17.47 -17.06 0.47
N SER A 59 18.52 -16.25 0.28
CA SER A 59 19.03 -15.32 1.29
C SER A 59 18.32 -13.97 1.34
N GLN A 60 17.42 -13.69 0.38
CA GLN A 60 16.63 -12.48 0.30
C GLN A 60 15.14 -12.74 0.49
N TYR A 61 14.39 -11.66 0.67
CA TYR A 61 12.97 -11.73 1.03
C TYR A 61 12.08 -10.98 0.02
N LEU A 62 10.93 -11.59 -0.29
CA LEU A 62 9.85 -10.95 -1.03
C LEU A 62 8.64 -10.79 -0.11
N ILE A 63 8.31 -9.55 0.24
CA ILE A 63 7.11 -9.19 0.99
C ILE A 63 5.96 -9.06 -0.02
N ILE A 64 4.88 -9.82 0.15
CA ILE A 64 3.80 -9.91 -0.84
C ILE A 64 2.41 -9.93 -0.20
N ASN A 65 1.46 -9.24 -0.82
CA ASN A 65 0.09 -9.21 -0.35
C ASN A 65 -0.62 -10.55 -0.62
N TYR A 66 -1.00 -11.24 0.44
CA TYR A 66 -1.77 -12.48 0.36
C TYR A 66 -3.23 -12.24 0.00
N ASP A 67 -3.79 -11.10 0.41
CA ASP A 67 -5.19 -10.73 0.19
C ASP A 67 -5.48 -10.31 -1.26
N ASP A 68 -4.44 -9.98 -2.04
CA ASP A 68 -4.49 -9.75 -3.49
C ASP A 68 -3.99 -11.00 -4.23
N LYS A 69 -4.96 -11.78 -4.76
CA LYS A 69 -4.66 -13.04 -5.43
C LYS A 69 -3.74 -12.87 -6.64
N VAL A 70 -3.93 -11.84 -7.44
CA VAL A 70 -3.12 -11.58 -8.64
C VAL A 70 -1.67 -11.28 -8.23
N CYS A 71 -1.53 -10.42 -7.23
CA CYS A 71 -0.24 -10.09 -6.63
C CYS A 71 0.45 -11.33 -6.05
N PHE A 72 -0.26 -12.12 -5.24
CA PHE A 72 0.30 -13.31 -4.60
C PHE A 72 0.69 -14.40 -5.61
N ASP A 73 -0.04 -14.53 -6.72
CA ASP A 73 0.29 -15.51 -7.77
C ASP A 73 1.65 -15.21 -8.44
N LEU A 74 2.11 -13.94 -8.47
CA LEU A 74 3.44 -13.60 -8.96
C LEU A 74 4.56 -14.26 -8.13
N ALA A 75 4.35 -14.40 -6.82
CA ALA A 75 5.34 -14.99 -5.93
C ALA A 75 5.64 -16.47 -6.21
N LYS A 76 4.79 -17.16 -6.97
CA LYS A 76 5.02 -18.57 -7.36
C LYS A 76 6.30 -18.78 -8.16
N SER A 77 6.79 -17.75 -8.82
CA SER A 77 8.04 -17.78 -9.59
C SER A 77 9.27 -17.32 -8.80
N ALA A 78 9.08 -16.87 -7.55
CA ALA A 78 10.16 -16.37 -6.72
C ALA A 78 11.09 -17.49 -6.26
N LYS A 79 12.40 -17.24 -6.29
CA LYS A 79 13.44 -18.11 -5.74
C LYS A 79 13.85 -17.72 -4.32
N CYS A 80 13.48 -16.52 -3.90
CA CYS A 80 13.74 -15.99 -2.57
C CYS A 80 12.73 -16.48 -1.54
N THR A 81 12.98 -16.16 -0.28
CA THR A 81 12.02 -16.43 0.80
C THR A 81 10.80 -15.52 0.65
N VAL A 82 9.64 -16.13 0.33
CA VAL A 82 8.36 -15.39 0.21
C VAL A 82 7.77 -15.18 1.60
N VAL A 83 7.52 -13.92 1.95
CA VAL A 83 6.90 -13.50 3.21
C VAL A 83 5.56 -12.85 2.89
N PRO A 84 4.45 -13.57 2.99
CA PRO A 84 3.14 -12.99 2.76
C PRO A 84 2.73 -12.08 3.90
N PHE A 85 1.94 -11.04 3.59
CA PHE A 85 1.21 -10.29 4.60
C PHE A 85 -0.29 -10.34 4.33
N SER A 86 -1.09 -10.33 5.40
CA SER A 86 -2.55 -10.35 5.30
C SER A 86 -3.21 -9.58 6.43
N ARG A 87 -4.21 -8.79 6.07
CA ARG A 87 -5.13 -8.16 6.99
C ARG A 87 -6.33 -9.04 7.33
N LYS A 88 -6.64 -10.00 6.45
CA LYS A 88 -7.86 -10.82 6.51
C LYS A 88 -7.61 -12.22 7.05
N GLU A 89 -6.44 -12.80 6.74
CA GLU A 89 -6.14 -14.20 7.00
C GLU A 89 -5.09 -14.38 8.11
N LYS A 90 -5.26 -15.41 8.94
CA LYS A 90 -4.33 -15.79 9.99
C LYS A 90 -3.26 -16.72 9.43
N LEU A 91 -2.24 -16.15 8.81
CA LEU A 91 -1.15 -16.91 8.20
C LEU A 91 -0.23 -17.54 9.26
N LYS A 92 0.24 -18.74 9.01
CA LYS A 92 1.21 -19.44 9.89
C LYS A 92 2.62 -18.86 9.78
N TYR A 93 2.92 -18.17 8.68
CA TYR A 93 4.20 -17.50 8.39
C TYR A 93 3.90 -16.19 7.65
N GLY A 94 4.56 -15.10 8.03
CA GLY A 94 4.37 -13.77 7.43
C GLY A 94 3.86 -12.72 8.42
N VAL A 95 3.34 -11.62 7.92
CA VAL A 95 2.85 -10.50 8.74
C VAL A 95 1.33 -10.51 8.75
N ILE A 96 0.71 -10.45 9.92
CA ILE A 96 -0.73 -10.54 10.05
C ILE A 96 -1.31 -9.48 10.98
N LEU A 97 -2.58 -9.14 10.71
CA LEU A 97 -3.45 -8.50 11.68
C LEU A 97 -4.28 -9.60 12.37
N ASP A 98 -4.16 -9.75 13.68
CA ASP A 98 -4.90 -10.70 14.50
C ASP A 98 -5.41 -10.03 15.76
N ASP A 99 -6.74 -10.02 15.98
CA ASP A 99 -7.40 -9.35 17.12
C ASP A 99 -6.94 -7.89 17.33
N GLU A 100 -6.99 -7.09 16.27
CA GLU A 100 -6.57 -5.67 16.25
C GLU A 100 -5.09 -5.46 16.63
N LYS A 101 -4.24 -6.49 16.48
CA LYS A 101 -2.81 -6.45 16.76
C LYS A 101 -2.01 -6.94 15.58
N ILE A 102 -0.87 -6.33 15.35
CA ILE A 102 0.06 -6.70 14.29
C ILE A 102 1.12 -7.64 14.83
N TYR A 103 1.26 -8.77 14.14
CA TYR A 103 2.26 -9.79 14.46
C TYR A 103 3.09 -10.16 13.24
N VAL A 104 4.33 -10.51 13.49
CA VAL A 104 5.16 -11.29 12.56
C VAL A 104 5.18 -12.74 13.03
N ASN A 105 4.66 -13.64 12.22
CA ASN A 105 4.80 -15.09 12.42
C ASN A 105 6.06 -15.53 11.67
N ASP A 106 7.16 -15.71 12.38
CA ASP A 106 8.41 -16.23 11.86
C ASP A 106 8.60 -17.66 12.36
N LYS A 107 8.94 -18.57 11.45
CA LYS A 107 9.08 -20.05 11.55
C LYS A 107 8.80 -20.71 12.91
N ASN A 108 9.22 -20.11 14.03
CA ASN A 108 9.11 -20.68 15.37
C ASN A 108 8.56 -19.68 16.43
N SER A 109 8.17 -18.48 16.03
CA SER A 109 7.73 -17.44 16.97
C SER A 109 6.61 -16.58 16.39
N LYS A 110 5.70 -16.16 17.26
CA LYS A 110 4.71 -15.11 16.98
C LYS A 110 5.18 -13.85 17.70
N VAL A 111 5.74 -12.93 16.93
CA VAL A 111 6.34 -11.68 17.44
C VAL A 111 5.30 -10.58 17.38
N TYR A 112 4.91 -10.04 18.52
CA TYR A 112 4.06 -8.87 18.61
C TYR A 112 4.83 -7.60 18.21
N ILE A 113 4.22 -6.75 17.40
CA ILE A 113 4.79 -5.48 16.93
C ILE A 113 4.06 -4.31 17.62
N CYS A 114 2.77 -4.11 17.33
CA CYS A 114 1.98 -3.00 17.87
C CYS A 114 0.48 -3.30 17.78
N ASP A 115 -0.33 -2.45 18.41
CA ASP A 115 -1.78 -2.47 18.21
C ASP A 115 -2.16 -1.72 16.92
N LYS A 116 -3.25 -2.11 16.29
CA LYS A 116 -3.80 -1.40 15.12
C LYS A 116 -4.16 0.06 15.47
N SER A 117 -4.53 0.32 16.73
CA SER A 117 -4.83 1.66 17.24
C SER A 117 -3.59 2.59 17.26
N ASP A 118 -2.38 2.05 17.18
CA ASP A 118 -1.14 2.82 17.06
C ASP A 118 -0.99 3.45 15.66
N ILE A 119 -1.75 2.97 14.66
CA ILE A 119 -1.73 3.48 13.29
C ILE A 119 -2.56 4.75 13.23
N ARG A 120 -1.92 5.90 12.95
CA ARG A 120 -2.59 7.20 12.86
C ARG A 120 -3.23 7.48 11.51
N ILE A 121 -2.74 6.85 10.45
CA ILE A 121 -3.27 6.99 9.08
C ILE A 121 -4.52 6.15 8.91
N ILE A 122 -5.56 6.74 8.31
CA ILE A 122 -6.88 6.11 8.22
C ILE A 122 -7.01 5.22 6.99
N GLY A 123 -7.86 4.19 7.10
CA GLY A 123 -8.25 3.30 6.01
C GLY A 123 -7.57 1.93 6.05
N ASP A 124 -8.30 0.94 5.59
CA ASP A 124 -7.85 -0.46 5.57
C ASP A 124 -6.63 -0.68 4.69
N HIS A 125 -6.54 0.04 3.57
CA HIS A 125 -5.37 0.02 2.68
C HIS A 125 -4.09 0.50 3.40
N ASN A 126 -4.22 1.44 4.34
CA ASN A 126 -3.08 1.88 5.14
C ASN A 126 -2.66 0.85 6.18
N VAL A 127 -3.59 0.06 6.72
CA VAL A 127 -3.22 -1.11 7.53
C VAL A 127 -2.41 -2.10 6.70
N GLU A 128 -2.81 -2.38 5.46
CA GLU A 128 -2.07 -3.24 4.53
C GLU A 128 -0.67 -2.68 4.23
N ASN A 129 -0.56 -1.37 4.00
CA ASN A 129 0.73 -0.70 3.83
C ASN A 129 1.64 -0.84 5.06
N ILE A 130 1.08 -0.72 6.27
CA ILE A 130 1.83 -0.93 7.52
C ILE A 130 2.27 -2.40 7.66
N LEU A 131 1.40 -3.38 7.35
CA LEU A 131 1.80 -4.79 7.38
C LEU A 131 2.97 -5.06 6.43
N ALA A 132 2.94 -4.49 5.23
CA ALA A 132 4.05 -4.59 4.28
C ALA A 132 5.32 -3.93 4.82
N ALA A 133 5.22 -2.72 5.38
CA ALA A 133 6.36 -2.00 5.97
C ALA A 133 6.97 -2.77 7.15
N VAL A 134 6.14 -3.36 8.02
CA VAL A 134 6.57 -4.24 9.10
C VAL A 134 7.38 -5.41 8.55
N GLY A 135 6.86 -6.07 7.49
CA GLY A 135 7.57 -7.17 6.86
C GLY A 135 8.92 -6.74 6.29
N ILE A 136 8.95 -5.63 5.55
CA ILE A 136 10.20 -5.09 4.99
C ILE A 136 11.22 -4.83 6.10
N CYS A 137 10.83 -4.10 7.14
CA CYS A 137 11.75 -3.71 8.22
C CYS A 137 12.20 -4.91 9.06
N TYR A 138 11.27 -5.80 9.44
CA TYR A 138 11.59 -6.96 10.27
C TYR A 138 12.57 -7.91 9.57
N PHE A 139 12.32 -8.25 8.30
CA PHE A 139 13.20 -9.13 7.53
C PHE A 139 14.47 -8.42 7.02
N ALA A 140 14.52 -7.10 7.12
CA ALA A 140 15.77 -6.33 6.99
C ALA A 140 16.61 -6.32 8.27
N GLY A 141 16.10 -6.88 9.39
CA GLY A 141 16.80 -6.97 10.66
C GLY A 141 16.64 -5.75 11.57
N ILE A 142 15.62 -4.94 11.35
CA ILE A 142 15.30 -3.81 12.23
C ILE A 142 14.59 -4.32 13.48
N ASP A 143 14.96 -3.83 14.65
CA ASP A 143 14.36 -4.21 15.92
C ASP A 143 12.88 -3.85 15.97
N LYS A 144 12.06 -4.75 16.50
CA LYS A 144 10.60 -4.61 16.57
C LYS A 144 10.16 -3.36 17.35
N GLU A 145 10.93 -2.96 18.35
CA GLU A 145 10.69 -1.75 19.17
C GLU A 145 10.82 -0.48 18.30
N VAL A 146 11.83 -0.44 17.42
CA VAL A 146 12.04 0.66 16.46
C VAL A 146 10.92 0.69 15.43
N ILE A 147 10.48 -0.47 14.92
CA ILE A 147 9.36 -0.58 14.00
C ILE A 147 8.08 -0.04 14.65
N ALA A 148 7.77 -0.48 15.87
CA ALA A 148 6.59 -0.05 16.61
C ALA A 148 6.61 1.46 16.91
N GLU A 149 7.77 2.02 17.27
CA GLU A 149 7.93 3.45 17.49
C GLU A 149 7.71 4.25 16.19
N ALA A 150 8.27 3.81 15.09
CA ALA A 150 8.07 4.44 13.78
C ALA A 150 6.59 4.46 13.38
N ILE A 151 5.84 3.36 13.58
CA ILE A 151 4.39 3.29 13.32
C ILE A 151 3.63 4.32 14.15
N ARG A 152 3.88 4.40 15.46
CA ARG A 152 3.22 5.36 16.36
C ARG A 152 3.51 6.82 15.99
N ASN A 153 4.67 7.10 15.44
CA ASN A 153 5.09 8.45 15.07
C ASN A 153 4.72 8.85 13.64
N PHE A 154 4.37 7.87 12.79
CA PHE A 154 4.05 8.14 11.39
C PHE A 154 2.65 8.76 11.24
N GLY A 155 2.61 10.04 10.92
CA GLY A 155 1.39 10.82 10.73
C GLY A 155 0.80 10.80 9.31
N GLY A 156 1.43 10.09 8.38
CA GLY A 156 1.05 10.08 6.96
C GLY A 156 2.00 10.88 6.07
N VAL A 157 1.63 10.97 4.80
CA VAL A 157 2.35 11.74 3.77
C VAL A 157 1.49 12.95 3.41
N GLU A 158 2.13 14.12 3.27
CA GLU A 158 1.47 15.35 2.83
C GLU A 158 0.64 15.11 1.56
N HIS A 159 -0.55 15.70 1.52
CA HIS A 159 -1.49 15.63 0.41
C HIS A 159 -2.11 14.26 0.13
N ARG A 160 -1.96 13.27 1.02
CA ARG A 160 -2.58 11.94 0.89
C ARG A 160 -3.45 11.65 2.11
N ILE A 161 -4.75 11.93 1.99
CA ILE A 161 -5.75 11.86 3.07
C ILE A 161 -5.19 12.54 4.34
N GLU A 162 -4.46 13.61 4.14
CA GLU A 162 -3.77 14.36 5.17
C GLU A 162 -4.77 15.07 6.08
N PHE A 163 -4.74 14.78 7.36
CA PHE A 163 -5.54 15.53 8.32
C PHE A 163 -4.97 16.95 8.47
N CYS A 164 -5.75 17.96 8.10
CA CYS A 164 -5.30 19.35 8.13
C CYS A 164 -5.76 20.09 9.40
N ALA A 165 -7.03 19.92 9.76
CA ALA A 165 -7.62 20.64 10.89
C ALA A 165 -8.94 20.01 11.36
N GLU A 166 -9.36 20.37 12.57
CA GLU A 166 -10.71 20.20 13.05
C GLU A 166 -11.26 21.57 13.52
N ILE A 167 -12.34 22.04 12.90
CA ILE A 167 -12.97 23.33 13.21
C ILE A 167 -14.45 23.06 13.46
N ASP A 168 -14.95 23.43 14.63
CA ASP A 168 -16.34 23.25 15.05
C ASP A 168 -16.84 21.80 14.87
N GLY A 169 -15.98 20.82 15.14
CA GLY A 169 -16.29 19.40 15.00
C GLY A 169 -16.27 18.87 13.56
N VAL A 170 -15.89 19.70 12.59
CA VAL A 170 -15.68 19.31 11.20
C VAL A 170 -14.20 19.05 10.95
N LYS A 171 -13.89 17.85 10.46
CA LYS A 171 -12.52 17.46 10.10
C LYS A 171 -12.24 17.76 8.64
N TYR A 172 -11.11 18.39 8.40
CA TYR A 172 -10.63 18.76 7.07
C TYR A 172 -9.48 17.85 6.67
N TYR A 173 -9.59 17.28 5.47
CA TYR A 173 -8.56 16.41 4.89
C TYR A 173 -8.12 16.92 3.54
N ASN A 174 -6.82 16.89 3.27
CA ASN A 174 -6.23 17.18 1.99
C ASN A 174 -5.82 15.86 1.30
N ASP A 175 -6.44 15.57 0.17
CA ASP A 175 -6.12 14.41 -0.67
C ASP A 175 -5.80 14.84 -2.11
N SER A 176 -5.14 15.97 -2.28
CA SER A 176 -4.77 16.49 -3.61
C SER A 176 -3.81 15.56 -4.39
N LYS A 177 -3.24 14.58 -3.74
CA LYS A 177 -2.48 13.46 -4.36
C LYS A 177 -3.40 12.43 -5.03
N GLY A 178 -4.69 12.40 -4.69
CA GLY A 178 -5.73 11.58 -5.31
C GLY A 178 -6.09 12.09 -6.70
N THR A 179 -5.26 11.84 -7.70
CA THR A 179 -5.37 12.39 -9.06
C THR A 179 -6.12 11.49 -10.03
N ASN A 180 -6.81 10.47 -9.54
CA ASN A 180 -7.64 9.56 -10.31
C ASN A 180 -8.84 9.07 -9.49
N VAL A 181 -9.80 8.45 -10.15
CA VAL A 181 -11.06 7.96 -9.56
C VAL A 181 -10.80 6.96 -8.43
N ASP A 182 -9.94 5.98 -8.64
CA ASP A 182 -9.63 4.93 -7.65
C ASP A 182 -9.04 5.49 -6.36
N ALA A 183 -8.12 6.44 -6.46
CA ALA A 183 -7.53 7.09 -5.29
C ALA A 183 -8.61 7.84 -4.49
N SER A 184 -9.46 8.62 -5.17
CA SER A 184 -10.54 9.38 -4.53
C SER A 184 -11.58 8.45 -3.88
N LEU A 185 -11.97 7.35 -4.54
CA LEU A 185 -12.85 6.34 -3.94
C LEU A 185 -12.21 5.66 -2.72
N THR A 186 -10.92 5.43 -2.77
CA THR A 186 -10.17 4.87 -1.62
C THR A 186 -10.21 5.82 -0.42
N ALA A 187 -10.04 7.13 -0.64
CA ALA A 187 -10.17 8.14 0.40
C ALA A 187 -11.60 8.18 0.97
N LEU A 188 -12.63 8.14 0.12
CA LEU A 188 -14.03 8.12 0.57
C LEU A 188 -14.35 6.88 1.41
N ARG A 189 -13.87 5.70 1.01
CA ARG A 189 -14.01 4.45 1.77
C ARG A 189 -13.31 4.52 3.13
N ALA A 190 -12.19 5.23 3.22
CA ALA A 190 -11.46 5.43 4.48
C ALA A 190 -12.23 6.36 5.45
N ILE A 191 -12.84 7.44 4.96
CA ILE A 191 -13.60 8.43 5.75
C ILE A 191 -15.01 7.92 6.09
N LYS A 192 -15.62 7.13 5.22
CA LYS A 192 -16.87 6.34 5.38
C LYS A 192 -18.18 7.10 5.27
N LYS A 193 -18.36 8.31 5.82
CA LYS A 193 -19.67 9.00 5.83
C LYS A 193 -19.59 10.49 6.09
N ASN A 194 -20.67 11.19 5.72
CA ASN A 194 -20.86 12.62 5.95
C ASN A 194 -19.80 13.52 5.29
N VAL A 195 -19.29 13.11 4.14
CA VAL A 195 -18.25 13.83 3.43
C VAL A 195 -18.84 14.98 2.63
N LEU A 196 -18.30 16.17 2.79
CA LEU A 196 -18.38 17.25 1.82
C LEU A 196 -17.17 17.13 0.92
N LEU A 197 -17.38 16.63 -0.29
CA LEU A 197 -16.29 16.38 -1.24
C LEU A 197 -16.10 17.63 -2.11
N ILE A 198 -14.89 18.17 -2.10
CA ILE A 198 -14.45 19.19 -3.05
C ILE A 198 -13.55 18.48 -4.06
N ALA A 199 -14.01 18.41 -5.30
CA ALA A 199 -13.29 17.70 -6.36
C ALA A 199 -13.27 18.54 -7.64
N GLY A 200 -12.25 18.33 -8.46
CA GLY A 200 -12.16 19.00 -9.75
C GLY A 200 -10.71 19.12 -10.24
N GLY A 201 -10.56 19.89 -11.31
CA GLY A 201 -9.30 20.08 -12.01
C GLY A 201 -9.45 19.82 -13.50
N ASP A 202 -8.58 18.99 -14.07
CA ASP A 202 -8.63 18.50 -15.44
C ASP A 202 -9.03 17.02 -15.42
N GLY A 203 -10.21 16.70 -15.90
CA GLY A 203 -10.80 15.36 -15.89
C GLY A 203 -10.11 14.35 -16.79
N LYS A 204 -9.17 14.77 -17.65
CA LYS A 204 -8.36 13.91 -18.54
C LYS A 204 -9.21 12.92 -19.34
N GLN A 205 -10.43 13.33 -19.71
CA GLN A 205 -11.39 12.48 -20.43
C GLN A 205 -11.78 11.18 -19.68
N GLN A 206 -11.73 11.19 -18.36
CA GLN A 206 -12.20 10.06 -17.54
C GLN A 206 -13.72 10.03 -17.50
N ASP A 207 -14.29 8.83 -17.39
CA ASP A 207 -15.69 8.64 -17.11
C ASP A 207 -15.94 8.80 -15.59
N PHE A 208 -16.78 9.78 -15.22
CA PHE A 208 -17.14 10.05 -13.84
C PHE A 208 -18.40 9.33 -13.37
N ASP A 209 -19.09 8.59 -14.23
CA ASP A 209 -20.25 7.80 -13.83
C ASP A 209 -19.86 6.70 -12.83
N GLU A 210 -18.74 6.05 -13.06
CA GLU A 210 -18.16 5.09 -12.11
C GLU A 210 -17.82 5.77 -10.78
N PHE A 211 -17.26 6.97 -10.80
CA PHE A 211 -16.92 7.72 -9.59
C PHE A 211 -18.14 8.02 -8.74
N THR A 212 -19.17 8.62 -9.34
CA THR A 212 -20.37 9.07 -8.64
C THR A 212 -21.24 7.90 -8.17
N SER A 213 -21.33 6.82 -8.95
CA SER A 213 -22.09 5.60 -8.59
C SER A 213 -21.49 4.83 -7.42
N ASN A 214 -20.19 5.02 -7.12
CA ASN A 214 -19.47 4.35 -6.04
C ASN A 214 -19.31 5.21 -4.78
N PHE A 215 -20.09 6.26 -4.60
CA PHE A 215 -20.07 7.05 -3.36
C PHE A 215 -20.63 6.32 -2.13
N ASP A 216 -21.41 5.25 -2.33
CA ASP A 216 -21.94 4.36 -1.28
C ASP A 216 -22.58 5.11 -0.09
N GLY A 217 -23.18 6.28 -0.36
CA GLY A 217 -23.76 7.15 0.66
C GLY A 217 -22.72 7.89 1.53
N ALA A 218 -21.44 7.79 1.23
CA ALA A 218 -20.39 8.51 1.96
C ALA A 218 -20.46 10.03 1.72
N VAL A 219 -20.74 10.43 0.48
CA VAL A 219 -20.76 11.84 0.05
C VAL A 219 -22.13 12.46 0.32
N LYS A 220 -22.17 13.44 1.21
CA LYS A 220 -23.36 14.25 1.52
C LYS A 220 -23.54 15.41 0.53
N LYS A 221 -22.44 15.97 0.06
CA LYS A 221 -22.45 17.08 -0.90
C LYS A 221 -21.16 17.05 -1.71
N LEU A 222 -21.29 17.24 -3.02
CA LEU A 222 -20.19 17.38 -3.96
C LEU A 222 -20.09 18.84 -4.40
N LEU A 223 -18.91 19.42 -4.31
CA LEU A 223 -18.57 20.74 -4.80
C LEU A 223 -17.51 20.57 -5.89
N LEU A 224 -17.85 21.01 -7.10
CA LEU A 224 -16.97 20.86 -8.27
C LEU A 224 -16.30 22.19 -8.61
N PHE A 225 -15.06 22.11 -9.06
CA PHE A 225 -14.31 23.24 -9.61
C PHE A 225 -13.42 22.78 -10.76
N GLY A 226 -13.03 23.69 -11.63
CA GLY A 226 -12.13 23.36 -12.73
C GLY A 226 -12.82 23.49 -14.09
N ARG A 227 -12.32 22.68 -15.06
CA ARG A 227 -12.74 22.79 -16.48
C ARG A 227 -13.86 21.84 -16.87
N ASP A 228 -13.97 20.72 -16.19
CA ASP A 228 -14.87 19.59 -16.54
C ASP A 228 -15.88 19.36 -15.44
#